data_f95ae9d247455778d2cdd246fb720f12
#
_entry.id   f95ae9d247455778d2cdd246fb720f12
#
_cell.length_a   1.000
_cell.length_b   1.000
_cell.length_c   1.000
_cell.angle_alpha   90.00
_cell.angle_beta   90.00
_cell.angle_gamma   90.00
#
_symmetry.space_group_name_H-M   'P 1'
#
loop_
_entity.id
_entity.type
_entity.pdbx_description
1 polymer ?
#
loop_
_entity_poly.entity_id
_entity_poly.type
_entity_poly.pdbx_seq_one_letter_code
_entity_poly.pdbx_strand_id
1 'polypeptide(L)'
;AMNLKLAANNDPAANYWADRCEEAFARDAELCANYNKVMSNGKWNGMMTQKHIGYTSWNDNFPADRLPRLRRVEETDKIGGYVFTEKNGIVSMEAEHFYAQENGNAGEWTTIPYMGRTLSGVAVMPYSVLPDGATMTYKFNLTSDVDAVNVLIAVNSTLTFYRLEGHRYAVSIDGGEEQIVNFNERLNEDPANLYSIYYPTVAKRVVESKVKFPMQVSKGEHTLTVRPIEPGTVFEKIVVDCGGYKKSYLFMDESPVIRE
;
A
#
# COMPACT_ATOMS: atom_id res chain seq x y z
N ALA A 1 6.95 -13.45 -3.73
CA ALA A 1 6.26 -12.74 -4.84
C ALA A 1 6.58 -11.25 -4.78
N MET A 2 6.38 -10.58 -3.62
CA MET A 2 6.59 -9.12 -3.48
C MET A 2 8.02 -8.71 -3.80
N ASN A 3 9.03 -9.38 -3.27
CA ASN A 3 10.43 -9.13 -3.60
C ASN A 3 10.70 -9.06 -5.12
N LEU A 4 10.24 -10.06 -5.88
CA LEU A 4 10.50 -10.10 -7.33
C LEU A 4 9.75 -9.00 -8.09
N LYS A 5 8.57 -8.61 -7.61
CA LYS A 5 7.77 -7.52 -8.20
C LYS A 5 8.48 -6.17 -8.02
N LEU A 6 8.91 -5.87 -6.81
CA LEU A 6 9.65 -4.64 -6.50
C LEU A 6 11.01 -4.60 -7.19
N ALA A 7 11.74 -5.71 -7.18
CA ALA A 7 13.04 -5.79 -7.85
C ALA A 7 12.95 -5.63 -9.38
N ALA A 8 11.80 -5.95 -9.99
CA ALA A 8 11.57 -5.70 -11.40
C ALA A 8 11.49 -4.19 -11.74
N ASN A 9 11.08 -3.39 -10.76
CA ASN A 9 11.01 -1.93 -10.84
C ASN A 9 12.25 -1.23 -10.24
N ASN A 10 13.31 -1.98 -9.91
CA ASN A 10 14.49 -1.51 -9.18
C ASN A 10 14.17 -0.79 -7.85
N ASP A 11 13.10 -1.22 -7.20
CA ASP A 11 12.67 -0.65 -5.93
C ASP A 11 13.51 -1.21 -4.77
N PRO A 12 14.18 -0.37 -3.95
CA PRO A 12 14.98 -0.80 -2.80
C PRO A 12 14.21 -1.60 -1.75
N ALA A 13 12.89 -1.40 -1.63
CA ALA A 13 12.05 -2.23 -0.77
C ALA A 13 12.10 -3.72 -1.14
N ALA A 14 12.58 -4.08 -2.34
CA ALA A 14 12.85 -5.45 -2.73
C ALA A 14 13.85 -6.13 -1.78
N ASN A 15 14.88 -5.41 -1.31
CA ASN A 15 15.90 -5.94 -0.42
C ASN A 15 15.32 -6.31 0.94
N TYR A 16 14.50 -5.44 1.50
CA TYR A 16 13.75 -5.71 2.73
C TYR A 16 12.93 -7.02 2.62
N TRP A 17 12.19 -7.20 1.52
CA TRP A 17 11.41 -8.44 1.33
C TRP A 17 12.27 -9.66 1.06
N ALA A 18 13.49 -9.49 0.54
CA ALA A 18 14.46 -10.56 0.45
C ALA A 18 14.90 -11.00 1.86
N ASP A 19 15.31 -10.06 2.71
CA ASP A 19 15.72 -10.32 4.10
C ASP A 19 14.61 -11.02 4.88
N ARG A 20 13.38 -10.51 4.82
CA ARG A 20 12.23 -11.12 5.49
C ARG A 20 11.97 -12.56 5.03
N CYS A 21 12.20 -12.86 3.77
CA CYS A 21 12.03 -14.20 3.24
C CYS A 21 13.14 -15.15 3.74
N GLU A 22 14.38 -14.68 3.77
CA GLU A 22 15.52 -15.44 4.30
C GLU A 22 15.39 -15.71 5.79
N GLU A 23 15.00 -14.70 6.57
CA GLU A 23 14.73 -14.82 8.01
C GLU A 23 13.61 -15.83 8.30
N ALA A 24 12.50 -15.76 7.55
CA ALA A 24 11.38 -16.68 7.73
C ALA A 24 11.78 -18.11 7.39
N PHE A 25 12.60 -18.32 6.35
CA PHE A 25 13.12 -19.62 5.98
C PHE A 25 14.05 -20.20 7.05
N ALA A 26 14.95 -19.39 7.60
CA ALA A 26 15.83 -19.79 8.70
C ALA A 26 15.03 -20.10 9.97
N ARG A 27 14.03 -19.29 10.27
CA ARG A 27 13.16 -19.48 11.44
C ARG A 27 12.34 -20.77 11.36
N ASP A 28 11.84 -21.11 10.19
CA ASP A 28 11.13 -22.38 9.96
C ASP A 28 12.04 -23.59 10.28
N ALA A 29 13.25 -23.59 9.78
CA ALA A 29 14.23 -24.65 10.05
C ALA A 29 14.55 -24.76 11.55
N GLU A 30 14.69 -23.62 12.25
CA GLU A 30 14.90 -23.55 13.69
C GLU A 30 13.70 -24.14 14.46
N LEU A 31 12.48 -23.78 14.09
CA LEU A 31 11.27 -24.29 14.73
C LEU A 31 11.13 -25.80 14.54
N CYS A 32 11.38 -26.32 13.36
CA CYS A 32 11.39 -27.76 13.07
C CYS A 32 12.46 -28.49 13.89
N ALA A 33 13.65 -27.92 13.99
CA ALA A 33 14.73 -28.50 14.81
C ALA A 33 14.38 -28.49 16.30
N ASN A 34 13.81 -27.41 16.80
CA ASN A 34 13.37 -27.30 18.20
C ASN A 34 12.29 -28.34 18.52
N TYR A 35 11.27 -28.44 17.66
CA TYR A 35 10.21 -29.44 17.83
C TYR A 35 10.77 -30.86 17.89
N ASN A 36 11.65 -31.22 16.95
CA ASN A 36 12.16 -32.58 16.86
C ASN A 36 13.15 -32.92 17.99
N LYS A 37 14.01 -31.98 18.39
CA LYS A 37 15.18 -32.30 19.21
C LYS A 37 15.10 -31.77 20.64
N VAL A 38 14.39 -30.68 20.88
CA VAL A 38 14.36 -29.99 22.18
C VAL A 38 13.07 -30.24 22.94
N MET A 39 11.92 -30.06 22.27
CA MET A 39 10.63 -30.28 22.92
C MET A 39 10.50 -31.69 23.50
N SER A 40 9.98 -31.75 24.71
CA SER A 40 9.78 -33.01 25.44
C SER A 40 11.03 -33.92 25.45
N ASN A 41 12.21 -33.31 25.59
CA ASN A 41 13.51 -34.00 25.58
C ASN A 41 13.73 -34.89 24.33
N GLY A 42 13.27 -34.40 23.17
CA GLY A 42 13.45 -35.10 21.89
C GLY A 42 12.45 -36.24 21.66
N LYS A 43 11.40 -36.38 22.47
CA LYS A 43 10.38 -37.43 22.27
C LYS A 43 9.75 -37.36 20.89
N TRP A 44 9.64 -36.16 20.31
CA TRP A 44 9.00 -35.91 19.02
C TRP A 44 9.98 -35.95 17.83
N ASN A 45 11.21 -36.47 18.06
CA ASN A 45 12.21 -36.54 16.98
C ASN A 45 11.70 -37.33 15.76
N GLY A 46 11.79 -36.72 14.60
CA GLY A 46 11.30 -37.30 13.35
C GLY A 46 9.86 -36.90 12.98
N MET A 47 9.12 -36.18 13.84
CA MET A 47 7.73 -35.78 13.55
C MET A 47 7.64 -34.61 12.55
N MET A 48 8.58 -33.65 12.63
CA MET A 48 8.68 -32.50 11.73
C MET A 48 9.87 -32.68 10.77
N THR A 49 9.79 -33.65 9.89
CA THR A 49 10.88 -33.97 8.95
C THR A 49 10.46 -33.86 7.49
N GLN A 50 9.17 -33.75 7.21
CA GLN A 50 8.70 -33.56 5.85
C GLN A 50 9.10 -32.21 5.34
N LYS A 51 9.72 -32.19 4.16
CA LYS A 51 10.07 -30.97 3.45
C LYS A 51 8.80 -30.33 2.89
N HIS A 52 8.66 -29.03 3.05
CA HIS A 52 7.41 -28.33 2.74
C HIS A 52 7.62 -26.99 2.02
N ILE A 53 8.83 -26.40 2.09
CA ILE A 53 9.17 -25.18 1.36
C ILE A 53 9.72 -25.55 -0.02
N GLY A 54 9.01 -25.12 -1.07
CA GLY A 54 9.31 -25.50 -2.46
C GLY A 54 8.67 -26.82 -2.89
N TYR A 55 7.74 -27.34 -2.11
CA TYR A 55 6.93 -28.52 -2.41
C TYR A 55 5.97 -28.21 -3.56
N THR A 56 5.93 -29.09 -4.56
CA THR A 56 5.10 -28.90 -5.77
C THR A 56 4.07 -30.00 -5.98
N SER A 57 4.32 -31.22 -5.48
CA SER A 57 3.39 -32.35 -5.59
C SER A 57 3.68 -33.42 -4.55
N TRP A 58 2.72 -34.33 -4.34
CA TRP A 58 2.88 -35.49 -3.45
C TRP A 58 4.06 -36.39 -3.81
N ASN A 59 4.42 -36.42 -5.08
CA ASN A 59 5.53 -37.25 -5.58
C ASN A 59 6.83 -36.43 -5.73
N ASP A 60 6.86 -35.21 -5.21
CA ASP A 60 8.05 -34.35 -5.28
C ASP A 60 9.12 -34.89 -4.33
N ASN A 61 10.16 -35.47 -4.89
CA ASN A 61 11.27 -36.10 -4.13
C ASN A 61 12.45 -35.16 -4.02
N PHE A 62 12.25 -33.91 -3.63
CA PHE A 62 13.34 -32.98 -3.40
C PHE A 62 14.05 -33.27 -2.05
N PRO A 63 15.38 -33.14 -1.99
CA PRO A 63 16.15 -33.59 -0.83
C PRO A 63 16.08 -32.66 0.38
N ALA A 64 15.75 -31.41 0.21
CA ALA A 64 15.68 -30.37 1.26
C ALA A 64 14.68 -29.27 0.90
N ASP A 65 14.25 -28.53 1.91
CA ASP A 65 13.51 -27.29 1.72
C ASP A 65 14.36 -26.31 0.88
N ARG A 66 13.68 -25.52 0.06
CA ARG A 66 14.34 -24.61 -0.88
C ARG A 66 13.91 -23.17 -0.63
N LEU A 67 14.89 -22.31 -0.36
CA LEU A 67 14.64 -20.87 -0.32
C LEU A 67 14.04 -20.43 -1.68
N PRO A 68 12.93 -19.69 -1.70
CA PRO A 68 12.38 -19.12 -2.92
C PRO A 68 13.42 -18.26 -3.65
N ARG A 69 13.28 -18.15 -4.97
CA ARG A 69 14.13 -17.25 -5.74
C ARG A 69 13.90 -15.81 -5.28
N LEU A 70 15.00 -15.13 -4.95
CA LEU A 70 15.01 -13.73 -4.55
C LEU A 70 15.86 -12.92 -5.53
N ARG A 71 15.62 -11.64 -5.57
CA ARG A 71 16.42 -10.67 -6.32
C ARG A 71 16.65 -9.45 -5.45
N ARG A 72 17.90 -8.99 -5.37
CA ARG A 72 18.28 -7.75 -4.71
C ARG A 72 18.52 -6.67 -5.76
N VAL A 73 18.35 -5.44 -5.37
CA VAL A 73 18.65 -4.25 -6.16
C VAL A 73 19.65 -3.37 -5.41
N GLU A 74 20.29 -2.45 -6.11
CA GLU A 74 21.17 -1.48 -5.46
C GLU A 74 20.35 -0.58 -4.53
N GLU A 75 20.85 -0.37 -3.33
CA GLU A 75 20.26 0.57 -2.39
C GLU A 75 20.55 2.00 -2.86
N THR A 76 19.57 2.86 -2.71
CA THR A 76 19.68 4.28 -3.02
C THR A 76 19.06 5.08 -1.88
N ASP A 77 19.73 6.11 -1.43
CA ASP A 77 19.22 7.06 -0.43
C ASP A 77 18.18 8.02 -1.03
N LYS A 78 17.89 7.88 -2.32
CA LYS A 78 16.90 8.71 -3.00
C LYS A 78 15.51 8.42 -2.46
N ILE A 79 14.85 9.44 -1.95
CA ILE A 79 13.47 9.42 -1.51
C ILE A 79 12.57 9.95 -2.63
N GLY A 80 11.49 9.23 -2.96
CA GLY A 80 10.55 9.65 -4.01
C GLY A 80 11.06 9.41 -5.44
N GLY A 81 10.56 10.20 -6.38
CA GLY A 81 10.90 10.14 -7.80
C GLY A 81 10.17 9.05 -8.60
N TYR A 82 9.08 8.49 -8.07
CA TYR A 82 8.29 7.46 -8.78
C TYR A 82 7.37 8.10 -9.81
N VAL A 83 7.45 7.62 -11.05
CA VAL A 83 6.59 8.04 -12.17
C VAL A 83 5.89 6.83 -12.74
N PHE A 84 4.56 6.83 -12.67
CA PHE A 84 3.73 5.71 -13.07
C PHE A 84 3.22 5.85 -14.51
N THR A 85 2.92 4.73 -15.15
CA THR A 85 2.30 4.73 -16.48
C THR A 85 0.96 4.02 -16.41
N GLU A 86 -0.05 4.64 -17.00
CA GLU A 86 -1.38 4.05 -17.15
C GLU A 86 -1.28 2.69 -17.85
N LYS A 87 -2.03 1.72 -17.31
CA LYS A 87 -2.18 0.41 -17.90
C LYS A 87 -3.61 -0.08 -17.76
N ASN A 88 -4.23 -0.43 -18.87
CA ASN A 88 -5.60 -0.94 -18.92
C ASN A 88 -6.65 0.01 -18.30
N GLY A 89 -6.49 1.31 -18.50
CA GLY A 89 -7.42 2.32 -18.01
C GLY A 89 -7.28 2.66 -16.51
N ILE A 90 -6.15 2.32 -15.89
CA ILE A 90 -5.86 2.70 -14.49
C ILE A 90 -4.41 3.11 -14.30
N VAL A 91 -4.19 3.97 -13.28
CA VAL A 91 -2.89 4.16 -12.64
C VAL A 91 -3.05 3.82 -11.16
N SER A 92 -2.45 2.73 -10.73
CA SER A 92 -2.50 2.26 -9.34
C SER A 92 -1.13 2.46 -8.69
N MET A 93 -1.09 3.13 -7.54
CA MET A 93 0.12 3.61 -6.87
C MET A 93 0.07 3.23 -5.39
N GLU A 94 1.13 2.65 -4.87
CA GLU A 94 1.30 2.48 -3.42
C GLU A 94 1.55 3.86 -2.78
N ALA A 95 1.02 4.10 -1.59
CA ALA A 95 1.15 5.41 -0.96
C ALA A 95 2.61 5.79 -0.67
N GLU A 96 3.47 4.81 -0.38
CA GLU A 96 4.90 5.03 -0.13
C GLU A 96 5.74 5.29 -1.40
N HIS A 97 5.17 5.06 -2.59
CA HIS A 97 5.83 5.30 -3.88
C HIS A 97 5.43 6.65 -4.48
N PHE A 98 5.69 7.70 -3.76
CA PHE A 98 5.41 9.06 -4.20
C PHE A 98 6.50 9.62 -5.13
N TYR A 99 6.17 10.69 -5.85
CA TYR A 99 7.17 11.45 -6.61
C TYR A 99 7.91 12.44 -5.72
N ALA A 100 7.18 13.28 -4.99
CA ALA A 100 7.72 14.27 -4.07
C ALA A 100 6.85 14.41 -2.82
N GLN A 101 7.43 14.88 -1.74
CA GLN A 101 6.72 15.19 -0.51
C GLN A 101 7.22 16.51 0.08
N GLU A 102 6.32 17.22 0.75
CA GLU A 102 6.65 18.35 1.61
C GLU A 102 6.15 18.04 3.02
N ASN A 103 7.01 18.20 3.99
CA ASN A 103 6.65 18.00 5.39
C ASN A 103 5.74 19.13 5.87
N GLY A 104 4.94 18.85 6.89
CA GLY A 104 4.13 19.87 7.55
C GLY A 104 4.96 20.81 8.42
N ASN A 105 4.33 21.89 8.88
CA ASN A 105 4.96 22.89 9.75
C ASN A 105 5.43 22.29 11.09
N ALA A 106 4.78 21.24 11.57
CA ALA A 106 5.07 20.62 12.86
C ALA A 106 5.15 19.07 12.79
N GLY A 107 5.09 18.48 11.60
CA GLY A 107 5.11 17.04 11.41
C GLY A 107 5.83 16.64 10.14
N GLU A 108 6.25 15.38 10.08
CA GLU A 108 7.00 14.81 8.96
C GLU A 108 6.26 13.59 8.40
N TRP A 109 6.33 13.41 7.08
CA TRP A 109 5.85 12.19 6.44
C TRP A 109 6.67 11.00 6.91
N THR A 110 5.96 9.98 7.33
CA THR A 110 6.56 8.74 7.86
C THR A 110 5.90 7.55 7.20
N THR A 111 6.71 6.65 6.69
CA THR A 111 6.26 5.34 6.22
C THR A 111 6.09 4.41 7.42
N ILE A 112 4.90 3.84 7.56
CA ILE A 112 4.55 2.92 8.66
C ILE A 112 4.51 1.50 8.09
N PRO A 113 5.53 0.68 8.36
CA PRO A 113 5.65 -0.66 7.80
C PRO A 113 4.43 -1.54 8.12
N TYR A 114 4.00 -2.34 7.16
CA TYR A 114 2.90 -3.31 7.29
C TYR A 114 1.52 -2.71 7.57
N MET A 115 1.36 -1.40 7.54
CA MET A 115 0.08 -0.75 7.78
C MET A 115 -0.82 -0.78 6.54
N GLY A 116 -0.23 -0.80 5.36
CA GLY A 116 -0.97 -0.94 4.10
C GLY A 116 -1.45 -2.37 3.83
N ARG A 117 -2.43 -2.50 2.97
CA ARG A 117 -2.95 -3.82 2.57
C ARG A 117 -1.97 -4.59 1.68
N THR A 118 -1.16 -3.88 0.91
CA THR A 118 -0.17 -4.45 -0.01
C THR A 118 1.25 -4.17 0.41
N LEU A 119 1.54 -2.95 0.84
CA LEU A 119 2.82 -2.51 1.37
C LEU A 119 2.62 -1.75 2.69
N SER A 120 3.17 -0.54 2.79
CA SER A 120 3.13 0.28 4.00
C SER A 120 1.97 1.27 3.97
N GLY A 121 1.65 1.85 5.11
CA GLY A 121 0.87 3.08 5.18
C GLY A 121 1.80 4.28 5.27
N VAL A 122 1.32 5.46 4.87
CA VAL A 122 2.07 6.72 4.97
C VAL A 122 1.23 7.77 5.68
N ALA A 123 1.80 8.42 6.69
CA ALA A 123 1.12 9.43 7.50
C ALA A 123 2.07 10.54 7.93
N VAL A 124 1.51 11.69 8.28
CA VAL A 124 2.26 12.76 8.93
C VAL A 124 2.34 12.47 10.43
N MET A 125 3.54 12.43 10.96
CA MET A 125 3.81 12.13 12.37
C MET A 125 4.52 13.32 13.06
N PRO A 126 4.32 13.52 14.37
CA PRO A 126 3.45 12.74 15.25
C PRO A 126 1.95 13.06 15.01
N TYR A 127 1.09 12.09 15.22
CA TYR A 127 -0.37 12.23 15.06
C TYR A 127 -1.02 13.24 16.04
N SER A 128 -0.26 13.78 16.97
CA SER A 128 -0.71 14.79 17.94
C SER A 128 -0.64 16.23 17.40
N VAL A 129 -0.07 16.44 16.21
CA VAL A 129 0.06 17.76 15.59
C VAL A 129 -0.78 17.86 14.32
N LEU A 130 -1.18 19.09 13.96
CA LEU A 130 -1.83 19.34 12.69
C LEU A 130 -0.84 19.15 11.54
N PRO A 131 -1.26 18.49 10.46
CA PRO A 131 -0.41 18.26 9.28
C PRO A 131 -0.37 19.47 8.34
N ASP A 132 -0.48 20.69 8.87
CA ASP A 132 -0.54 21.92 8.08
C ASP A 132 0.70 22.08 7.20
N GLY A 133 0.47 22.30 5.91
CA GLY A 133 1.51 22.42 4.90
C GLY A 133 2.06 21.10 4.36
N ALA A 134 1.69 19.95 4.96
CA ALA A 134 2.15 18.66 4.46
C ALA A 134 1.46 18.29 3.14
N THR A 135 2.22 17.96 2.12
CA THR A 135 1.71 17.47 0.84
C THR A 135 2.49 16.25 0.37
N MET A 136 1.84 15.40 -0.40
CA MET A 136 2.47 14.29 -1.09
C MET A 136 1.98 14.25 -2.53
N THR A 137 2.92 14.28 -3.46
CA THR A 137 2.67 14.36 -4.89
C THR A 137 3.03 13.06 -5.58
N TYR A 138 2.12 12.57 -6.39
CA TYR A 138 2.28 11.40 -7.27
C TYR A 138 2.34 11.86 -8.71
N LYS A 139 3.21 11.29 -9.51
CA LYS A 139 3.40 11.61 -10.91
C LYS A 139 3.00 10.43 -11.78
N PHE A 140 2.24 10.70 -12.84
CA PHE A 140 1.75 9.63 -13.70
C PHE A 140 1.56 10.08 -15.15
N ASN A 141 1.64 9.12 -16.06
CA ASN A 141 1.43 9.33 -17.49
C ASN A 141 0.16 8.62 -17.96
N LEU A 142 -0.73 9.36 -18.61
CA LEU A 142 -1.87 8.82 -19.34
C LEU A 142 -1.49 8.48 -20.78
N THR A 143 -1.99 7.35 -21.26
CA THR A 143 -1.73 6.86 -22.64
C THR A 143 -2.68 7.44 -23.67
N SER A 144 -3.82 8.00 -23.22
CA SER A 144 -4.84 8.65 -24.06
C SER A 144 -5.56 9.77 -23.29
N ASP A 145 -6.23 10.66 -24.02
CA ASP A 145 -7.14 11.63 -23.42
C ASP A 145 -8.34 10.93 -22.80
N VAL A 146 -8.82 11.46 -21.67
CA VAL A 146 -10.01 10.97 -20.97
C VAL A 146 -10.91 12.13 -20.58
N ASP A 147 -12.24 11.97 -20.71
CA ASP A 147 -13.21 13.03 -20.43
C ASP A 147 -13.40 13.30 -18.94
N ALA A 148 -13.11 12.31 -18.13
CA ALA A 148 -13.15 12.41 -16.67
C ALA A 148 -12.31 11.31 -16.04
N VAL A 149 -11.79 11.55 -14.85
CA VAL A 149 -11.13 10.53 -14.03
C VAL A 149 -11.80 10.42 -12.67
N ASN A 150 -11.77 9.21 -12.12
CA ASN A 150 -12.08 9.00 -10.71
C ASN A 150 -10.79 8.70 -9.97
N VAL A 151 -10.61 9.34 -8.82
CA VAL A 151 -9.51 9.02 -7.91
C VAL A 151 -10.06 8.24 -6.74
N LEU A 152 -9.60 7.00 -6.59
CA LEU A 152 -9.90 6.16 -5.45
C LEU A 152 -8.72 6.22 -4.49
N ILE A 153 -9.00 6.54 -3.24
CA ILE A 153 -7.99 6.60 -2.18
C ILE A 153 -8.40 5.64 -1.07
N ALA A 154 -7.49 4.74 -0.75
CA ALA A 154 -7.61 3.85 0.39
C ALA A 154 -6.83 4.44 1.56
N VAL A 155 -7.49 4.62 2.69
CA VAL A 155 -6.88 5.06 3.95
C VAL A 155 -7.16 4.03 5.03
N ASN A 156 -6.27 3.89 5.99
CA ASN A 156 -6.51 3.06 7.15
C ASN A 156 -7.72 3.61 7.95
N SER A 157 -8.47 2.72 8.58
CA SER A 157 -9.60 3.14 9.40
C SER A 157 -9.09 3.79 10.68
N THR A 158 -9.06 5.12 10.69
CA THR A 158 -8.68 5.94 11.84
C THR A 158 -9.93 6.52 12.48
N LEU A 159 -10.02 6.46 13.81
CA LEU A 159 -11.10 7.10 14.55
C LEU A 159 -10.99 8.62 14.44
N THR A 160 -12.14 9.28 14.41
CA THR A 160 -12.23 10.75 14.46
C THR A 160 -11.91 11.23 15.87
N PHE A 161 -10.66 11.47 16.18
CA PHE A 161 -10.20 11.84 17.53
C PHE A 161 -9.90 13.32 17.68
N TYR A 162 -9.78 14.07 16.61
CA TYR A 162 -9.39 15.48 16.63
C TYR A 162 -10.61 16.42 16.54
N ARG A 163 -11.52 16.18 15.58
CA ARG A 163 -12.76 16.95 15.41
C ARG A 163 -13.93 16.01 15.22
N LEU A 164 -15.07 16.32 15.81
CA LEU A 164 -16.27 15.49 15.73
C LEU A 164 -16.93 15.54 14.35
N GLU A 165 -16.67 16.59 13.56
CA GLU A 165 -17.24 16.77 12.22
C GLU A 165 -16.73 15.79 11.18
N GLY A 166 -15.61 15.13 11.47
CA GLY A 166 -15.08 14.11 10.57
C GLY A 166 -13.56 14.05 10.52
N HIS A 167 -13.06 13.27 9.58
CA HIS A 167 -11.66 13.08 9.32
C HIS A 167 -11.42 13.25 7.82
N ARG A 168 -10.62 14.25 7.43
CA ARG A 168 -10.58 14.73 6.06
C ARG A 168 -9.17 14.76 5.49
N TYR A 169 -9.13 14.64 4.18
CA TYR A 169 -7.98 15.00 3.35
C TYR A 169 -8.46 15.74 2.10
N ALA A 170 -7.57 16.45 1.45
CA ALA A 170 -7.78 17.06 0.16
C ALA A 170 -7.01 16.31 -0.93
N VAL A 171 -7.55 16.31 -2.15
CA VAL A 171 -6.90 15.75 -3.34
C VAL A 171 -7.10 16.69 -4.51
N SER A 172 -6.06 16.90 -5.31
CA SER A 172 -6.10 17.71 -6.54
C SER A 172 -5.30 17.07 -7.67
N ILE A 173 -5.61 17.45 -8.90
CA ILE A 173 -4.87 17.06 -10.09
C ILE A 173 -4.29 18.33 -10.72
N ASP A 174 -3.00 18.29 -11.10
CA ASP A 174 -2.25 19.34 -11.78
C ASP A 174 -2.33 20.72 -11.09
N GLY A 175 -2.36 20.73 -9.78
CA GLY A 175 -2.50 21.96 -8.99
C GLY A 175 -3.86 22.67 -9.15
N GLY A 176 -4.85 21.97 -9.68
CA GLY A 176 -6.22 22.48 -9.79
C GLY A 176 -6.95 22.54 -8.45
N GLU A 177 -8.27 22.74 -8.50
CA GLU A 177 -9.12 22.85 -7.31
C GLU A 177 -9.07 21.58 -6.45
N GLU A 178 -8.84 21.76 -5.15
CA GLU A 178 -8.84 20.67 -4.17
C GLU A 178 -10.26 20.14 -3.95
N GLN A 179 -10.40 18.82 -4.02
CA GLN A 179 -11.60 18.12 -3.59
C GLN A 179 -11.38 17.60 -2.16
N ILE A 180 -12.23 18.07 -1.24
CA ILE A 180 -12.15 17.67 0.18
C ILE A 180 -12.98 16.41 0.39
N VAL A 181 -12.37 15.40 0.99
CA VAL A 181 -12.99 14.13 1.31
C VAL A 181 -13.05 13.95 2.81
N ASN A 182 -14.26 13.84 3.35
CA ASN A 182 -14.48 13.36 4.71
C ASN A 182 -14.71 11.84 4.66
N PHE A 183 -13.66 11.07 4.93
CA PHE A 183 -13.74 9.62 4.75
C PHE A 183 -14.48 8.89 5.89
N ASN A 184 -14.76 9.58 7.01
CA ASN A 184 -15.54 9.03 8.12
C ASN A 184 -17.01 9.44 8.10
N GLU A 185 -17.45 10.30 7.18
CA GLU A 185 -18.81 10.86 7.13
C GLU A 185 -19.91 9.78 7.18
N ARG A 186 -19.69 8.68 6.46
CA ARG A 186 -20.65 7.59 6.33
C ARG A 186 -20.35 6.38 7.22
N LEU A 187 -19.35 6.48 8.11
CA LEU A 187 -19.00 5.42 9.06
C LEU A 187 -19.81 5.61 10.35
N ASN A 188 -21.10 5.33 10.27
CA ASN A 188 -22.04 5.51 11.38
C ASN A 188 -23.12 4.41 11.37
N GLU A 189 -23.95 4.39 12.40
CA GLU A 189 -25.03 3.42 12.60
C GLU A 189 -26.35 3.77 11.90
N ASP A 190 -26.36 4.80 11.02
CA ASP A 190 -27.51 5.05 10.17
C ASP A 190 -27.86 3.79 9.36
N PRO A 191 -29.13 3.36 9.33
CA PRO A 191 -29.55 2.16 8.60
C PRO A 191 -29.10 2.12 7.14
N ALA A 192 -28.97 3.28 6.48
CA ALA A 192 -28.47 3.38 5.11
C ALA A 192 -26.98 3.04 4.99
N ASN A 193 -26.21 3.26 6.05
CA ASN A 193 -24.76 3.10 6.07
C ASN A 193 -24.30 1.82 6.77
N LEU A 194 -25.01 1.37 7.80
CA LEU A 194 -24.58 0.33 8.74
C LEU A 194 -24.08 -0.94 8.06
N TYR A 195 -24.90 -1.56 7.19
CA TYR A 195 -24.58 -2.81 6.52
C TYR A 195 -23.86 -2.61 5.18
N SER A 196 -24.09 -1.48 4.53
CA SER A 196 -23.56 -1.21 3.18
C SER A 196 -22.14 -0.62 3.20
N ILE A 197 -21.77 0.11 4.25
CA ILE A 197 -20.50 0.86 4.35
C ILE A 197 -19.77 0.56 5.65
N TYR A 198 -20.43 0.77 6.81
CA TYR A 198 -19.76 0.72 8.11
C TYR A 198 -19.19 -0.66 8.43
N TYR A 199 -20.02 -1.71 8.49
CA TYR A 199 -19.52 -3.07 8.77
C TYR A 199 -18.54 -3.59 7.73
N PRO A 200 -18.76 -3.43 6.42
CA PRO A 200 -17.76 -3.80 5.42
C PRO A 200 -16.42 -3.07 5.59
N THR A 201 -16.44 -1.81 5.98
CA THR A 201 -15.22 -1.02 6.25
C THR A 201 -14.49 -1.54 7.49
N VAL A 202 -15.21 -1.79 8.59
CA VAL A 202 -14.64 -2.38 9.81
C VAL A 202 -14.02 -3.74 9.53
N ALA A 203 -14.72 -4.59 8.79
CA ALA A 203 -14.21 -5.92 8.43
C ALA A 203 -12.94 -5.86 7.56
N LYS A 204 -12.83 -4.87 6.68
CA LYS A 204 -11.67 -4.67 5.81
C LYS A 204 -10.53 -3.91 6.48
N ARG A 205 -10.82 -3.11 7.51
CA ARG A 205 -9.92 -2.14 8.15
C ARG A 205 -9.38 -1.06 7.20
N VAL A 206 -10.09 -0.78 6.13
CA VAL A 206 -9.72 0.23 5.13
C VAL A 206 -10.96 0.99 4.72
N VAL A 207 -10.84 2.31 4.69
CA VAL A 207 -11.87 3.20 4.14
C VAL A 207 -11.51 3.51 2.69
N GLU A 208 -12.41 3.18 1.79
CA GLU A 208 -12.28 3.48 0.36
C GLU A 208 -13.11 4.72 0.03
N SER A 209 -12.46 5.75 -0.46
CA SER A 209 -13.13 6.96 -0.95
C SER A 209 -12.97 7.09 -2.45
N LYS A 210 -13.97 7.63 -3.13
CA LYS A 210 -13.95 7.88 -4.57
C LYS A 210 -14.31 9.32 -4.84
N VAL A 211 -13.40 10.03 -5.50
CA VAL A 211 -13.58 11.42 -5.94
C VAL A 211 -13.64 11.45 -7.45
N LYS A 212 -14.62 12.15 -8.00
CA LYS A 212 -14.76 12.35 -9.44
C LYS A 212 -14.22 13.72 -9.84
N PHE A 213 -13.32 13.74 -10.79
CA PHE A 213 -12.85 14.94 -11.48
C PHE A 213 -13.55 15.01 -12.85
N PRO A 214 -14.61 15.80 -12.99
CA PRO A 214 -15.40 15.88 -14.23
C PRO A 214 -14.76 16.87 -15.21
N MET A 215 -13.48 16.70 -15.48
CA MET A 215 -12.70 17.52 -16.41
C MET A 215 -11.91 16.60 -17.34
N GLN A 216 -11.72 17.10 -18.56
CA GLN A 216 -10.86 16.40 -19.50
C GLN A 216 -9.42 16.41 -18.99
N VAL A 217 -8.80 15.22 -18.97
CA VAL A 217 -7.38 15.03 -18.68
C VAL A 217 -6.72 14.52 -19.93
N SER A 218 -5.73 15.26 -20.43
CA SER A 218 -5.07 14.95 -21.71
C SER A 218 -4.14 13.74 -21.58
N LYS A 219 -3.75 13.17 -22.69
CA LYS A 219 -2.61 12.27 -22.75
C LYS A 219 -1.34 12.98 -22.30
N GLY A 220 -0.50 12.31 -21.52
CA GLY A 220 0.79 12.84 -21.08
C GLY A 220 0.96 12.76 -19.57
N GLU A 221 1.92 13.53 -19.07
CA GLU A 221 2.28 13.55 -17.68
C GLU A 221 1.33 14.44 -16.86
N HIS A 222 0.95 13.94 -15.70
CA HIS A 222 0.09 14.61 -14.72
C HIS A 222 0.61 14.42 -13.31
N THR A 223 0.16 15.28 -12.42
CA THR A 223 0.41 15.18 -10.99
C THR A 223 -0.90 15.03 -10.21
N LEU A 224 -0.86 14.20 -9.16
CA LEU A 224 -1.92 14.11 -8.18
C LEU A 224 -1.32 14.44 -6.82
N THR A 225 -1.90 15.41 -6.12
CA THR A 225 -1.45 15.81 -4.80
C THR A 225 -2.49 15.45 -3.75
N VAL A 226 -2.06 14.82 -2.67
CA VAL A 226 -2.87 14.59 -1.47
C VAL A 226 -2.35 15.42 -0.31
N ARG A 227 -3.28 15.93 0.50
CA ARG A 227 -2.97 16.74 1.68
C ARG A 227 -3.89 16.33 2.83
N PRO A 228 -3.38 15.76 3.93
CA PRO A 228 -4.19 15.49 5.11
C PRO A 228 -4.65 16.80 5.75
N ILE A 229 -5.86 16.85 6.27
CA ILE A 229 -6.43 18.02 6.95
C ILE A 229 -6.42 17.79 8.46
N GLU A 230 -6.94 16.65 8.92
CA GLU A 230 -6.82 16.25 10.30
C GLU A 230 -5.62 15.32 10.51
N PRO A 231 -5.02 15.31 11.72
CA PRO A 231 -3.90 14.42 12.03
C PRO A 231 -4.34 12.96 12.10
N GLY A 232 -3.41 12.06 11.78
CA GLY A 232 -3.64 10.60 11.85
C GLY A 232 -4.30 10.00 10.60
N THR A 233 -4.39 10.74 9.49
CA THR A 233 -4.76 10.15 8.20
C THR A 233 -3.60 9.29 7.69
N VAL A 234 -3.85 7.99 7.49
CA VAL A 234 -2.86 7.03 6.98
C VAL A 234 -3.27 6.60 5.59
N PHE A 235 -2.53 7.03 4.59
CA PHE A 235 -2.75 6.66 3.19
C PHE A 235 -2.14 5.29 2.90
N GLU A 236 -2.87 4.43 2.20
CA GLU A 236 -2.40 3.10 1.83
C GLU A 236 -2.21 2.94 0.32
N LYS A 237 -3.19 3.41 -0.47
CA LYS A 237 -3.17 3.26 -1.93
C LYS A 237 -3.97 4.33 -2.64
N ILE A 238 -3.48 4.73 -3.80
CA ILE A 238 -4.13 5.70 -4.68
C ILE A 238 -4.34 5.04 -6.06
N VAL A 239 -5.54 5.17 -6.61
CA VAL A 239 -5.85 4.69 -7.96
C VAL A 239 -6.51 5.80 -8.76
N VAL A 240 -5.90 6.19 -9.88
CA VAL A 240 -6.51 7.02 -10.91
C VAL A 240 -7.22 6.09 -11.87
N ASP A 241 -8.55 6.14 -11.89
CA ASP A 241 -9.41 5.29 -12.70
C ASP A 241 -9.91 6.05 -13.94
N CYS A 242 -9.43 5.66 -15.08
CA CYS A 242 -9.83 6.13 -16.41
C CYS A 242 -10.87 5.20 -17.07
N GLY A 243 -11.55 4.37 -16.27
CA GLY A 243 -12.58 3.42 -16.72
C GLY A 243 -12.16 1.94 -16.65
N GLY A 244 -10.96 1.66 -16.17
CA GLY A 244 -10.43 0.30 -16.07
C GLY A 244 -10.50 -0.34 -14.67
N TYR A 245 -10.94 0.39 -13.65
CA TYR A 245 -10.91 -0.10 -12.28
C TYR A 245 -11.83 -1.30 -12.06
N LYS A 246 -11.25 -2.36 -11.50
CA LYS A 246 -11.98 -3.54 -11.04
C LYS A 246 -11.80 -3.69 -9.54
N LYS A 247 -12.91 -3.61 -8.81
CA LYS A 247 -12.89 -3.75 -7.35
C LYS A 247 -12.27 -5.08 -6.95
N SER A 248 -11.22 -5.03 -6.14
CA SER A 248 -10.55 -6.20 -5.58
C SER A 248 -10.14 -5.95 -4.13
N TYR A 249 -9.80 -7.00 -3.40
CA TYR A 249 -9.31 -6.88 -2.02
C TYR A 249 -7.99 -6.11 -1.94
N LEU A 250 -7.16 -6.17 -2.98
CA LEU A 250 -5.84 -5.54 -3.04
C LEU A 250 -5.82 -4.22 -3.85
N PHE A 251 -6.97 -3.68 -4.25
CA PHE A 251 -7.16 -2.43 -5.00
C PHE A 251 -6.56 -2.41 -6.41
N MET A 252 -6.22 -3.43 -7.02
CA MET A 252 -5.45 -3.55 -8.25
C MET A 252 -3.93 -3.65 -7.99
N ASP A 253 -3.25 -4.26 -8.92
CA ASP A 253 -1.80 -4.28 -8.93
C ASP A 253 -1.23 -2.90 -9.21
N GLU A 254 -0.08 -2.60 -8.66
CA GLU A 254 0.63 -1.37 -8.95
C GLU A 254 0.96 -1.25 -10.44
N SER A 255 0.77 -0.05 -10.97
CA SER A 255 1.05 0.27 -12.38
C SER A 255 2.54 0.19 -12.70
N PRO A 256 2.93 0.03 -13.98
CA PRO A 256 4.32 0.13 -14.37
C PRO A 256 4.91 1.46 -13.93
N VAL A 257 6.10 1.41 -13.33
CA VAL A 257 6.75 2.56 -12.72
C VAL A 257 8.20 2.66 -13.16
N ILE A 258 8.68 3.89 -13.34
CA ILE A 258 10.09 4.24 -13.41
C ILE A 258 10.42 5.13 -12.22
N ARG A 259 11.71 5.27 -11.90
CA ARG A 259 12.18 6.15 -10.83
C ARG A 259 13.17 7.14 -11.43
N GLU A 260 12.82 8.44 -11.41
CA GLU A 260 13.64 9.55 -11.91
C GLU A 260 14.77 9.94 -10.95
#